data_ef3dc2262b0dd96e394ede38e85bdb55
#
_entry.id   ef3dc2262b0dd96e394ede38e85bdb55
#
_cell.length_a   1.000
_cell.length_b   1.000
_cell.length_c   1.000
_cell.angle_alpha   90.00
_cell.angle_beta   90.00
_cell.angle_gamma   90.00
#
_symmetry.space_group_name_H-M   'P 1'
#
loop_
_entity.id
_entity.type
_entity.pdbx_description
1 polymer ?
#
loop_
_entity_poly.entity_id
_entity_poly.type
_entity_poly.pdbx_seq_one_letter_code
_entity_poly.pdbx_strand_id
1 'polypeptide(L)'
;MKKFLALALAVIMALTLIACGEKPAPTPDPDPEGNVYNVVYLVNGNLGDKSFFDSAQAGLDTLKAAGRIKLNTIEMGGLDQDQPKWLSTLYEVSESGEYDFVICGTYQMPDKLKEVATKYPSQKYIIFDDNTYVGENENVLNLTYRQNDLGYVVGTFAGLMTTDTNVANINEEAVLGFVGGVDSPVINDFLVGYITGAKAVNENIKVDVRYTNDYVDTAKAKEYGLSMINDNKCDIIWGVAGNAGNGAAEAALETGKAWFIGVDSDQELTFGADLAALTLTSGLKNIGNSLIWFFDELDAGRTYWGTEVSLGLKEGGVGIVKDKNFAKYASEATVAAVAAAEQAVLDGTVVVPTAIGEGAVDINALRDSVKVAG
;
A
#
# COMPACT_ATOMS: atom_id res chain seq x y z
N MET A 1 18.52 58.57 -35.61
CA MET A 1 17.97 58.36 -34.27
C MET A 1 16.71 57.47 -34.21
N LYS A 2 16.01 57.20 -35.31
CA LYS A 2 14.78 56.33 -35.28
C LYS A 2 15.05 54.82 -35.43
N LYS A 3 16.24 54.40 -35.81
CA LYS A 3 16.59 52.98 -36.00
C LYS A 3 17.18 52.30 -34.71
N PHE A 4 17.64 53.09 -33.78
CA PHE A 4 18.17 52.58 -32.48
C PHE A 4 17.10 52.38 -31.43
N LEU A 5 15.93 53.05 -31.57
CA LEU A 5 14.83 52.92 -30.65
C LEU A 5 13.99 51.63 -30.87
N ALA A 6 13.99 51.11 -32.13
CA ALA A 6 13.28 49.89 -32.47
C ALA A 6 14.04 48.62 -31.99
N LEU A 7 15.35 48.68 -31.88
CA LEU A 7 16.14 47.51 -31.42
C LEU A 7 16.11 47.38 -29.89
N ALA A 8 15.99 48.50 -29.14
CA ALA A 8 15.86 48.49 -27.68
C ALA A 8 14.48 47.96 -27.21
N LEU A 9 13.40 48.22 -27.99
CA LEU A 9 12.08 47.70 -27.64
C LEU A 9 11.93 46.19 -27.94
N ALA A 10 12.65 45.65 -28.96
CA ALA A 10 12.61 44.24 -29.27
C ALA A 10 13.36 43.37 -28.24
N VAL A 11 14.38 43.92 -27.57
CA VAL A 11 15.14 43.21 -26.51
C VAL A 11 14.35 43.22 -25.18
N ILE A 12 13.53 44.23 -24.92
CA ILE A 12 12.71 44.31 -23.69
C ILE A 12 11.49 43.40 -23.78
N MET A 13 10.93 43.13 -24.99
CA MET A 13 9.83 42.16 -25.16
C MET A 13 10.27 40.71 -25.17
N ALA A 14 11.55 40.40 -25.33
CA ALA A 14 12.06 39.02 -25.23
C ALA A 14 12.37 38.59 -23.79
N LEU A 15 12.31 39.49 -22.80
CA LEU A 15 12.61 39.21 -21.39
C LEU A 15 11.38 39.05 -20.50
N THR A 16 10.15 39.14 -21.04
CA THR A 16 8.91 39.01 -20.25
C THR A 16 8.12 37.74 -20.51
N LEU A 17 8.67 36.73 -21.21
CA LEU A 17 8.05 35.45 -21.45
C LEU A 17 8.75 34.26 -20.73
N ILE A 18 9.57 34.53 -19.71
CA ILE A 18 10.16 33.51 -18.84
C ILE A 18 9.66 33.75 -17.40
N ALA A 19 8.40 33.49 -17.19
CA ALA A 19 7.84 33.28 -15.85
C ALA A 19 6.50 32.58 -16.00
N CYS A 20 6.53 31.29 -15.84
CA CYS A 20 5.51 30.33 -15.40
C CYS A 20 5.67 29.04 -16.17
N GLY A 21 6.63 28.28 -15.80
CA GLY A 21 6.80 26.88 -16.04
C GLY A 21 7.73 26.38 -14.97
N GLU A 22 7.19 25.77 -13.92
CA GLU A 22 8.00 24.98 -13.02
C GLU A 22 8.76 23.95 -13.86
N LYS A 23 10.09 24.12 -13.94
CA LYS A 23 10.93 23.05 -14.45
C LYS A 23 10.68 21.83 -13.55
N PRO A 24 10.43 20.63 -14.11
CA PRO A 24 10.60 19.42 -13.33
C PRO A 24 11.96 19.50 -12.63
N ALA A 25 12.00 19.14 -11.35
CA ALA A 25 13.26 19.02 -10.64
C ALA A 25 14.20 18.17 -11.51
N PRO A 26 15.49 18.55 -11.64
CA PRO A 26 16.43 17.76 -12.39
C PRO A 26 16.43 16.36 -11.77
N THR A 27 16.10 15.34 -12.55
CA THR A 27 16.45 13.97 -12.24
C THR A 27 17.95 13.98 -11.92
N PRO A 28 18.40 13.47 -10.77
CA PRO A 28 19.80 13.33 -10.51
C PRO A 28 20.44 12.59 -11.68
N ASP A 29 21.48 13.16 -12.28
CA ASP A 29 22.33 12.41 -13.22
C ASP A 29 22.80 11.16 -12.48
N PRO A 30 22.68 9.97 -13.06
CA PRO A 30 23.23 8.77 -12.44
C PRO A 30 24.72 9.01 -12.22
N ASP A 31 25.19 8.84 -10.99
CA ASP A 31 26.62 8.90 -10.65
C ASP A 31 27.34 7.86 -11.53
N PRO A 32 28.27 8.25 -12.39
CA PRO A 32 28.91 7.33 -13.33
C PRO A 32 29.81 6.27 -12.67
N GLU A 33 29.94 6.26 -11.35
CA GLU A 33 30.65 5.27 -10.53
C GLU A 33 29.79 4.73 -9.38
N GLY A 34 28.46 4.83 -9.43
CA GLY A 34 27.57 4.33 -8.40
C GLY A 34 27.76 2.83 -8.13
N ASN A 35 27.79 2.44 -6.87
CA ASN A 35 27.87 1.03 -6.49
C ASN A 35 26.65 0.27 -7.03
N VAL A 36 26.89 -0.82 -7.75
CA VAL A 36 25.85 -1.74 -8.19
C VAL A 36 25.73 -2.87 -7.16
N TYR A 37 24.66 -2.87 -6.37
CA TYR A 37 24.47 -3.86 -5.31
C TYR A 37 23.86 -5.15 -5.82
N ASN A 38 24.32 -6.29 -5.29
CA ASN A 38 23.70 -7.59 -5.51
C ASN A 38 22.58 -7.79 -4.49
N VAL A 39 21.35 -7.92 -4.95
CA VAL A 39 20.14 -7.99 -4.11
C VAL A 39 19.40 -9.28 -4.39
N VAL A 40 18.98 -9.95 -3.32
CA VAL A 40 17.99 -11.03 -3.42
C VAL A 40 16.69 -10.60 -2.72
N TYR A 41 15.58 -10.79 -3.43
CA TYR A 41 14.23 -10.61 -2.89
C TYR A 41 13.58 -11.97 -2.67
N LEU A 42 13.26 -12.27 -1.42
CA LEU A 42 12.63 -13.50 -0.98
C LEU A 42 11.13 -13.28 -0.80
N VAL A 43 10.34 -13.88 -1.68
CA VAL A 43 8.89 -13.76 -1.69
C VAL A 43 8.29 -14.97 -0.96
N ASN A 44 7.81 -14.78 0.27
CA ASN A 44 7.04 -15.79 1.00
C ASN A 44 5.58 -15.82 0.53
N GLY A 45 5.43 -15.97 -0.74
CA GLY A 45 4.22 -15.91 -1.54
C GLY A 45 4.55 -16.22 -2.99
N ASN A 46 3.75 -15.67 -3.89
CA ASN A 46 3.98 -15.71 -5.33
C ASN A 46 3.81 -14.31 -5.91
N LEU A 47 4.57 -14.01 -6.96
CA LEU A 47 4.32 -12.83 -7.79
C LEU A 47 3.03 -13.03 -8.61
N GLY A 48 2.49 -11.92 -9.11
CA GLY A 48 1.20 -11.90 -9.81
C GLY A 48 0.00 -11.68 -8.87
N ASP A 49 0.25 -11.31 -7.60
CA ASP A 49 -0.79 -10.98 -6.63
C ASP A 49 -1.49 -9.65 -6.94
N LYS A 50 -0.92 -8.84 -7.84
CA LYS A 50 -1.39 -7.51 -8.26
C LYS A 50 -1.50 -6.51 -7.10
N SER A 51 -0.77 -6.77 -6.03
CA SER A 51 -0.89 -6.09 -4.75
C SER A 51 0.48 -5.99 -4.07
N PHE A 52 0.68 -6.69 -2.96
CA PHE A 52 1.76 -6.56 -2.00
C PHE A 52 3.15 -6.94 -2.55
N PHE A 53 3.30 -8.17 -3.03
CA PHE A 53 4.60 -8.65 -3.54
C PHE A 53 4.95 -8.02 -4.89
N ASP A 54 3.96 -7.78 -5.74
CA ASP A 54 4.15 -7.10 -7.01
C ASP A 54 4.57 -5.63 -6.81
N SER A 55 4.07 -4.96 -5.75
CA SER A 55 4.51 -3.61 -5.39
C SER A 55 6.01 -3.56 -5.06
N ALA A 56 6.48 -4.49 -4.22
CA ALA A 56 7.90 -4.60 -3.89
C ALA A 56 8.75 -4.91 -5.13
N GLN A 57 8.32 -5.89 -5.94
CA GLN A 57 9.02 -6.29 -7.16
C GLN A 57 9.15 -5.12 -8.15
N ALA A 58 8.09 -4.34 -8.35
CA ALA A 58 8.09 -3.19 -9.25
C ALA A 58 9.12 -2.11 -8.85
N GLY A 59 9.27 -1.84 -7.54
CA GLY A 59 10.30 -0.94 -7.03
C GLY A 59 11.71 -1.47 -7.30
N LEU A 60 11.94 -2.75 -7.03
CA LEU A 60 13.23 -3.41 -7.28
C LEU A 60 13.55 -3.49 -8.78
N ASP A 61 12.56 -3.74 -9.64
CA ASP A 61 12.75 -3.72 -11.09
C ASP A 61 13.09 -2.32 -11.61
N THR A 62 12.53 -1.27 -11.00
CA THR A 62 12.89 0.13 -11.28
C THR A 62 14.38 0.38 -10.95
N LEU A 63 14.84 -0.05 -9.78
CA LEU A 63 16.25 0.06 -9.38
C LEU A 63 17.19 -0.75 -10.31
N LYS A 64 16.76 -1.95 -10.71
CA LYS A 64 17.48 -2.81 -11.66
C LYS A 64 17.56 -2.15 -13.03
N ALA A 65 16.47 -1.59 -13.54
CA ALA A 65 16.44 -0.88 -14.83
C ALA A 65 17.33 0.37 -14.81
N ALA A 66 17.45 1.05 -13.66
CA ALA A 66 18.36 2.16 -13.44
C ALA A 66 19.84 1.73 -13.28
N GLY A 67 20.14 0.43 -13.30
CA GLY A 67 21.51 -0.10 -13.15
C GLY A 67 22.06 -0.03 -11.72
N ARG A 68 21.23 0.26 -10.71
CA ARG A 68 21.65 0.42 -9.31
C ARG A 68 21.80 -0.91 -8.57
N ILE A 69 21.06 -1.93 -9.01
CA ILE A 69 21.10 -3.28 -8.42
C ILE A 69 21.16 -4.37 -9.47
N LYS A 70 21.71 -5.52 -9.10
CA LYS A 70 21.49 -6.81 -9.74
C LYS A 70 20.51 -7.56 -8.86
N LEU A 71 19.37 -7.92 -9.42
CA LEU A 71 18.26 -8.51 -8.68
C LEU A 71 18.10 -9.99 -9.00
N ASN A 72 18.04 -10.80 -7.97
CA ASN A 72 17.51 -12.16 -7.98
C ASN A 72 16.22 -12.19 -7.17
N THR A 73 15.15 -12.77 -7.69
CA THR A 73 13.87 -12.93 -6.98
C THR A 73 13.56 -14.42 -6.82
N ILE A 74 13.29 -14.85 -5.60
CA ILE A 74 13.00 -16.24 -5.25
C ILE A 74 11.60 -16.33 -4.65
N GLU A 75 10.68 -16.94 -5.39
CA GLU A 75 9.34 -17.28 -4.90
C GLU A 75 9.39 -18.55 -4.05
N MET A 76 8.91 -18.44 -2.82
CA MET A 76 9.01 -19.52 -1.84
C MET A 76 7.66 -20.22 -1.57
N GLY A 77 6.55 -19.68 -2.13
CA GLY A 77 5.20 -20.13 -1.85
C GLY A 77 4.62 -19.46 -0.60
N GLY A 78 3.29 -19.38 -0.50
CA GLY A 78 2.57 -18.63 0.54
C GLY A 78 1.70 -19.48 1.46
N LEU A 79 1.74 -20.79 1.35
CA LEU A 79 0.97 -21.69 2.20
C LEU A 79 1.77 -22.14 3.44
N ASP A 80 1.07 -22.55 4.49
CA ASP A 80 1.71 -23.01 5.73
C ASP A 80 2.74 -24.13 5.51
N GLN A 81 2.48 -25.02 4.56
CA GLN A 81 3.39 -26.09 4.17
C GLN A 81 4.69 -25.59 3.53
N ASP A 82 4.75 -24.34 3.07
CA ASP A 82 5.91 -23.73 2.42
C ASP A 82 6.87 -23.09 3.44
N GLN A 83 6.44 -22.88 4.68
CA GLN A 83 7.24 -22.21 5.71
C GLN A 83 8.63 -22.81 5.97
N PRO A 84 8.84 -24.15 5.95
CA PRO A 84 10.18 -24.72 6.04
C PRO A 84 11.13 -24.27 4.92
N LYS A 85 10.60 -24.03 3.71
CA LYS A 85 11.37 -23.50 2.58
C LYS A 85 11.81 -22.06 2.84
N TRP A 86 10.98 -21.24 3.50
CA TRP A 86 11.34 -19.85 3.81
C TRP A 86 12.61 -19.77 4.66
N LEU A 87 12.67 -20.57 5.74
CA LEU A 87 13.83 -20.61 6.60
C LEU A 87 15.09 -21.17 5.88
N SER A 88 14.93 -22.29 5.16
CA SER A 88 16.07 -22.88 4.43
C SER A 88 16.62 -21.96 3.35
N THR A 89 15.76 -21.24 2.64
CA THR A 89 16.20 -20.27 1.62
C THR A 89 16.91 -19.07 2.25
N LEU A 90 16.42 -18.54 3.40
CA LEU A 90 17.13 -17.50 4.14
C LEU A 90 18.54 -17.94 4.53
N TYR A 91 18.71 -19.18 5.02
CA TYR A 91 20.01 -19.75 5.31
C TYR A 91 20.90 -19.85 4.07
N GLU A 92 20.38 -20.41 2.98
CA GLU A 92 21.11 -20.62 1.72
C GLU A 92 21.67 -19.31 1.15
N VAL A 93 20.82 -18.28 1.03
CA VAL A 93 21.25 -16.98 0.47
C VAL A 93 22.22 -16.25 1.41
N SER A 94 22.08 -16.40 2.73
CA SER A 94 22.97 -15.76 3.70
C SER A 94 24.33 -16.45 3.77
N GLU A 95 24.36 -17.80 3.63
CA GLU A 95 25.61 -18.58 3.64
C GLU A 95 26.40 -18.37 2.35
N SER A 96 25.73 -18.13 1.22
CA SER A 96 26.39 -17.94 -0.08
C SER A 96 27.35 -16.74 -0.09
N GLY A 97 27.04 -15.68 0.64
CA GLY A 97 27.79 -14.43 0.64
C GLY A 97 27.77 -13.69 -0.72
N GLU A 98 26.82 -14.04 -1.59
CA GLU A 98 26.71 -13.46 -2.94
C GLU A 98 25.96 -12.13 -2.97
N TYR A 99 25.17 -11.84 -1.92
CA TYR A 99 24.27 -10.69 -1.89
C TYR A 99 24.69 -9.63 -0.88
N ASP A 100 24.67 -8.38 -1.30
CA ASP A 100 24.86 -7.24 -0.41
C ASP A 100 23.64 -7.06 0.51
N PHE A 101 22.43 -7.28 -0.05
CA PHE A 101 21.17 -7.16 0.66
C PHE A 101 20.24 -8.35 0.41
N VAL A 102 19.70 -8.89 1.50
CA VAL A 102 18.60 -9.87 1.48
C VAL A 102 17.33 -9.13 1.89
N ILE A 103 16.35 -9.08 1.01
CA ILE A 103 15.07 -8.40 1.23
C ILE A 103 13.97 -9.45 1.39
N CYS A 104 13.17 -9.33 2.43
CA CYS A 104 11.96 -10.12 2.66
C CYS A 104 10.88 -9.25 3.30
N GLY A 105 9.70 -9.78 3.47
CA GLY A 105 8.60 -9.03 4.07
C GLY A 105 7.60 -9.92 4.78
N THR A 106 6.55 -9.28 5.25
CA THR A 106 5.43 -9.82 6.01
C THR A 106 5.72 -10.17 7.48
N TYR A 107 4.69 -10.02 8.32
CA TYR A 107 4.71 -10.42 9.74
C TYR A 107 4.94 -11.93 9.97
N GLN A 108 5.00 -12.74 8.92
CA GLN A 108 5.24 -14.18 9.00
C GLN A 108 6.73 -14.56 8.97
N MET A 109 7.61 -13.59 8.64
CA MET A 109 9.05 -13.82 8.46
C MET A 109 9.92 -13.51 9.69
N PRO A 110 9.51 -12.68 10.69
CA PRO A 110 10.44 -12.13 11.68
C PRO A 110 11.17 -13.19 12.50
N ASP A 111 10.51 -14.25 12.98
CA ASP A 111 11.18 -15.32 13.77
C ASP A 111 12.32 -15.98 12.97
N LYS A 112 12.05 -16.27 11.69
CA LYS A 112 13.02 -16.90 10.78
C LYS A 112 14.17 -15.97 10.45
N LEU A 113 13.83 -14.69 10.19
CA LEU A 113 14.85 -13.68 9.90
C LEU A 113 15.73 -13.41 11.11
N LYS A 114 15.16 -13.29 12.32
CA LYS A 114 15.93 -13.11 13.56
C LYS A 114 16.95 -14.23 13.77
N GLU A 115 16.52 -15.48 13.59
CA GLU A 115 17.41 -16.65 13.71
C GLU A 115 18.59 -16.54 12.76
N VAL A 116 18.32 -16.27 11.48
CA VAL A 116 19.34 -16.20 10.43
C VAL A 116 20.21 -14.95 10.57
N ALA A 117 19.64 -13.78 10.81
CA ALA A 117 20.38 -12.54 10.98
C ALA A 117 21.33 -12.57 12.18
N THR A 118 20.96 -13.30 13.26
CA THR A 118 21.83 -13.53 14.42
C THR A 118 23.03 -14.39 14.05
N LYS A 119 22.84 -15.40 13.20
CA LYS A 119 23.91 -16.31 12.74
C LYS A 119 24.85 -15.66 11.72
N TYR A 120 24.34 -14.76 10.90
CA TYR A 120 25.08 -14.07 9.83
C TYR A 120 25.12 -12.54 10.06
N PRO A 121 25.83 -12.04 11.10
CA PRO A 121 25.76 -10.63 11.51
C PRO A 121 26.41 -9.66 10.50
N SER A 122 27.22 -10.16 9.55
CA SER A 122 27.80 -9.34 8.47
C SER A 122 26.86 -9.17 7.28
N GLN A 123 25.89 -10.08 7.08
CA GLN A 123 24.89 -9.96 6.04
C GLN A 123 23.88 -8.86 6.41
N LYS A 124 23.47 -8.03 5.45
CA LYS A 124 22.46 -6.98 5.64
C LYS A 124 21.11 -7.44 5.16
N TYR A 125 20.09 -7.18 5.99
CA TYR A 125 18.72 -7.59 5.72
C TYR A 125 17.77 -6.40 5.77
N ILE A 126 16.76 -6.41 4.91
CA ILE A 126 15.64 -5.50 4.96
C ILE A 126 14.38 -6.35 5.10
N ILE A 127 13.62 -6.10 6.15
CA ILE A 127 12.27 -6.65 6.30
C ILE A 127 11.26 -5.53 6.20
N PHE A 128 10.27 -5.69 5.34
CA PHE A 128 9.16 -4.75 5.26
C PHE A 128 7.88 -5.37 5.84
N ASP A 129 7.03 -4.50 6.39
CA ASP A 129 5.75 -4.82 7.05
C ASP A 129 5.90 -5.57 8.37
N ASP A 130 7.03 -5.39 9.07
CA ASP A 130 7.25 -5.94 10.40
C ASP A 130 8.28 -5.16 11.23
N ASN A 131 8.07 -5.09 12.55
CA ASN A 131 9.00 -4.50 13.52
C ASN A 131 9.14 -5.34 14.81
N THR A 132 8.73 -6.62 14.77
CA THR A 132 8.66 -7.49 15.95
C THR A 132 9.98 -7.56 16.71
N TYR A 133 11.11 -7.61 16.00
CA TYR A 133 12.45 -7.72 16.60
C TYR A 133 13.34 -6.51 16.31
N VAL A 134 12.75 -5.34 16.16
CA VAL A 134 13.52 -4.10 15.94
C VAL A 134 14.53 -3.88 17.08
N GLY A 135 15.78 -3.55 16.73
CA GLY A 135 16.87 -3.31 17.67
C GLY A 135 17.55 -4.58 18.22
N GLU A 136 17.05 -5.79 17.96
CA GLU A 136 17.70 -7.03 18.39
C GLU A 136 18.84 -7.48 17.48
N ASN A 137 18.80 -7.09 16.19
CA ASN A 137 19.84 -7.37 15.20
C ASN A 137 20.29 -6.06 14.51
N GLU A 138 21.54 -5.64 14.74
CA GLU A 138 22.11 -4.41 14.16
C GLU A 138 22.31 -4.48 12.62
N ASN A 139 22.05 -5.60 11.99
CA ASN A 139 22.18 -5.83 10.56
C ASN A 139 20.82 -5.91 9.84
N VAL A 140 19.71 -5.62 10.55
CA VAL A 140 18.35 -5.64 10.00
C VAL A 140 17.78 -4.22 9.98
N LEU A 141 17.22 -3.81 8.84
CA LEU A 141 16.35 -2.63 8.71
C LEU A 141 14.90 -3.09 8.66
N ASN A 142 14.06 -2.54 9.52
CA ASN A 142 12.62 -2.78 9.55
C ASN A 142 11.89 -1.60 8.88
N LEU A 143 11.14 -1.86 7.82
CA LEU A 143 10.26 -0.88 7.17
C LEU A 143 8.82 -1.20 7.55
N THR A 144 8.14 -0.24 8.15
CA THR A 144 6.73 -0.37 8.52
C THR A 144 5.88 0.70 7.85
N TYR A 145 4.59 0.51 7.83
CA TYR A 145 3.66 1.40 7.16
C TYR A 145 2.54 1.81 8.11
N ARG A 146 2.06 3.05 7.97
CA ARG A 146 0.94 3.55 8.75
C ARG A 146 -0.37 3.22 8.03
N GLN A 147 -0.69 1.93 7.97
CA GLN A 147 -1.89 1.44 7.29
C GLN A 147 -3.21 1.86 7.96
N ASN A 148 -3.19 2.22 9.24
CA ASN A 148 -4.32 2.85 9.89
C ASN A 148 -4.64 4.24 9.31
N ASP A 149 -3.62 5.06 9.03
CA ASP A 149 -3.80 6.37 8.37
C ASP A 149 -4.38 6.17 6.96
N LEU A 150 -3.85 5.20 6.22
CA LEU A 150 -4.39 4.79 4.92
C LEU A 150 -5.85 4.38 5.04
N GLY A 151 -6.14 3.48 5.99
CA GLY A 151 -7.49 2.99 6.25
C GLY A 151 -8.47 4.14 6.52
N TYR A 152 -8.04 5.16 7.29
CA TYR A 152 -8.85 6.34 7.59
C TYR A 152 -9.24 7.12 6.32
N VAL A 153 -8.29 7.33 5.42
CA VAL A 153 -8.54 8.03 4.16
C VAL A 153 -9.46 7.22 3.24
N VAL A 154 -9.19 5.90 3.10
CA VAL A 154 -10.03 4.99 2.30
C VAL A 154 -11.43 4.87 2.89
N GLY A 155 -11.54 4.78 4.22
CA GLY A 155 -12.82 4.73 4.93
C GLY A 155 -13.65 6.01 4.76
N THR A 156 -13.00 7.18 4.82
CA THR A 156 -13.63 8.46 4.53
C THR A 156 -14.19 8.48 3.10
N PHE A 157 -13.39 8.05 2.12
CA PHE A 157 -13.85 7.95 0.73
C PHE A 157 -15.02 6.97 0.60
N ALA A 158 -14.88 5.75 1.09
CA ALA A 158 -15.92 4.73 0.99
C ALA A 158 -17.23 5.14 1.69
N GLY A 159 -17.14 5.75 2.88
CA GLY A 159 -18.29 6.23 3.64
C GLY A 159 -19.07 7.36 2.94
N LEU A 160 -18.38 8.20 2.17
CA LEU A 160 -19.02 9.22 1.33
C LEU A 160 -19.63 8.60 0.08
N MET A 161 -18.90 7.71 -0.59
CA MET A 161 -19.34 7.10 -1.85
C MET A 161 -20.56 6.21 -1.66
N THR A 162 -20.63 5.40 -0.59
CA THR A 162 -21.79 4.52 -0.32
C THR A 162 -23.09 5.27 -0.02
N THR A 163 -23.03 6.59 0.13
CA THR A 163 -24.22 7.46 0.31
C THR A 163 -24.55 8.29 -0.93
N ASP A 164 -23.73 8.24 -1.98
CA ASP A 164 -23.97 8.98 -3.23
C ASP A 164 -24.76 8.12 -4.24
N THR A 165 -26.06 8.09 -4.09
CA THR A 165 -26.97 7.33 -4.97
C THR A 165 -27.01 7.81 -6.43
N ASN A 166 -26.31 8.90 -6.78
CA ASN A 166 -26.12 9.28 -8.19
C ASN A 166 -25.07 8.39 -8.88
N VAL A 167 -24.22 7.69 -8.12
CA VAL A 167 -23.25 6.74 -8.63
C VAL A 167 -23.96 5.39 -8.85
N ALA A 168 -23.79 4.79 -10.03
CA ALA A 168 -24.37 3.50 -10.33
C ALA A 168 -23.94 2.45 -9.30
N ASN A 169 -24.78 1.47 -9.03
CA ASN A 169 -24.56 0.37 -8.07
C ASN A 169 -24.45 0.79 -6.59
N ILE A 170 -24.59 2.06 -6.26
CA ILE A 170 -24.74 2.52 -4.87
C ILE A 170 -26.22 2.40 -4.46
N ASN A 171 -26.46 1.87 -3.28
CA ASN A 171 -27.79 1.68 -2.71
C ASN A 171 -28.03 2.59 -1.47
N GLU A 172 -29.18 2.49 -0.84
CA GLU A 172 -29.56 3.37 0.29
C GLU A 172 -29.17 2.78 1.67
N GLU A 173 -28.60 1.57 1.73
CA GLU A 173 -28.38 0.85 2.98
C GLU A 173 -27.11 1.31 3.72
N ALA A 174 -26.18 1.95 3.01
CA ALA A 174 -24.88 2.44 3.55
C ALA A 174 -24.08 1.33 4.28
N VAL A 175 -23.93 0.19 3.63
CA VAL A 175 -23.18 -0.97 4.12
C VAL A 175 -21.92 -1.17 3.30
N LEU A 176 -20.79 -1.11 3.96
CA LEU A 176 -19.48 -1.38 3.38
C LEU A 176 -19.05 -2.81 3.64
N GLY A 177 -18.23 -3.37 2.76
CA GLY A 177 -17.58 -4.66 2.93
C GLY A 177 -16.07 -4.49 3.20
N PHE A 178 -15.53 -5.37 4.03
CA PHE A 178 -14.09 -5.53 4.24
C PHE A 178 -13.73 -7.02 4.18
N VAL A 179 -12.95 -7.40 3.18
CA VAL A 179 -12.41 -8.75 3.07
C VAL A 179 -10.94 -8.70 3.44
N GLY A 180 -10.60 -9.14 4.65
CA GLY A 180 -9.22 -9.24 5.13
C GLY A 180 -8.61 -10.60 4.81
N GLY A 181 -7.30 -10.67 4.75
CA GLY A 181 -6.56 -11.93 4.68
C GLY A 181 -6.66 -12.69 6.01
N VAL A 182 -5.67 -12.56 6.86
CA VAL A 182 -5.67 -13.18 8.20
C VAL A 182 -6.11 -12.16 9.25
N ASP A 183 -6.86 -12.61 10.26
CA ASP A 183 -7.19 -11.79 11.45
C ASP A 183 -5.91 -11.56 12.28
N SER A 184 -5.14 -10.56 11.88
CA SER A 184 -3.84 -10.21 12.44
C SER A 184 -3.77 -8.72 12.74
N PRO A 185 -2.86 -8.26 13.63
CA PRO A 185 -2.72 -6.84 13.95
C PRO A 185 -2.54 -5.95 12.72
N VAL A 186 -1.72 -6.37 11.73
CA VAL A 186 -1.47 -5.61 10.50
C VAL A 186 -2.73 -5.43 9.66
N ILE A 187 -3.50 -6.50 9.44
CA ILE A 187 -4.76 -6.42 8.67
C ILE A 187 -5.83 -5.65 9.43
N ASN A 188 -5.86 -5.84 10.76
CA ASN A 188 -6.79 -5.11 11.62
C ASN A 188 -6.47 -3.61 11.68
N ASP A 189 -5.23 -3.22 11.48
CA ASP A 189 -4.83 -1.81 11.49
C ASP A 189 -5.43 -1.06 10.28
N PHE A 190 -5.49 -1.68 9.09
CA PHE A 190 -6.29 -1.18 7.96
C PHE A 190 -7.77 -1.04 8.33
N LEU A 191 -8.34 -2.06 8.96
CA LEU A 191 -9.75 -2.09 9.34
C LEU A 191 -10.09 -1.00 10.37
N VAL A 192 -9.21 -0.77 11.35
CA VAL A 192 -9.38 0.29 12.35
C VAL A 192 -9.49 1.65 11.67
N GLY A 193 -8.58 1.96 10.77
CA GLY A 193 -8.63 3.17 9.97
C GLY A 193 -9.91 3.25 9.15
N TYR A 194 -10.25 2.17 8.43
CA TYR A 194 -11.41 2.11 7.55
C TYR A 194 -12.73 2.39 8.29
N ILE A 195 -12.96 1.73 9.40
CA ILE A 195 -14.14 1.96 10.22
C ILE A 195 -14.14 3.40 10.78
N THR A 196 -12.99 3.87 11.29
CA THR A 196 -12.88 5.20 11.89
C THR A 196 -13.14 6.30 10.86
N GLY A 197 -12.56 6.20 9.66
CA GLY A 197 -12.78 7.15 8.57
C GLY A 197 -14.21 7.15 8.04
N ALA A 198 -14.81 5.96 7.85
CA ALA A 198 -16.18 5.84 7.41
C ALA A 198 -17.18 6.41 8.43
N LYS A 199 -16.98 6.17 9.73
CA LYS A 199 -17.80 6.74 10.81
C LYS A 199 -17.62 8.25 10.96
N ALA A 200 -16.46 8.79 10.63
CA ALA A 200 -16.24 10.23 10.68
C ALA A 200 -17.14 11.02 9.71
N VAL A 201 -17.57 10.39 8.62
CA VAL A 201 -18.48 11.01 7.63
C VAL A 201 -19.91 10.48 7.70
N ASN A 202 -20.13 9.30 8.28
CA ASN A 202 -21.46 8.73 8.52
C ASN A 202 -21.45 7.84 9.77
N GLU A 203 -21.95 8.36 10.89
CA GLU A 203 -22.01 7.63 12.18
C GLU A 203 -22.79 6.31 12.12
N ASN A 204 -23.75 6.19 11.20
CA ASN A 204 -24.64 5.04 11.07
C ASN A 204 -24.09 3.98 10.13
N ILE A 205 -22.90 4.18 9.56
CA ILE A 205 -22.27 3.24 8.64
C ILE A 205 -22.19 1.85 9.24
N LYS A 206 -22.45 0.82 8.42
CA LYS A 206 -22.25 -0.58 8.77
C LYS A 206 -21.11 -1.15 7.94
N VAL A 207 -20.38 -2.10 8.51
CA VAL A 207 -19.30 -2.80 7.83
C VAL A 207 -19.42 -4.29 8.06
N ASP A 208 -19.58 -5.05 6.97
CA ASP A 208 -19.45 -6.51 7.00
C ASP A 208 -17.96 -6.86 6.90
N VAL A 209 -17.41 -7.50 7.94
CA VAL A 209 -15.99 -7.82 8.05
C VAL A 209 -15.80 -9.31 8.00
N ARG A 210 -15.02 -9.81 7.03
CA ARG A 210 -14.69 -11.24 6.89
C ARG A 210 -13.22 -11.45 6.61
N TYR A 211 -12.69 -12.60 7.03
CA TYR A 211 -11.29 -13.00 6.82
C TYR A 211 -11.22 -14.31 6.07
N THR A 212 -10.41 -14.35 5.02
CA THR A 212 -10.13 -15.58 4.25
C THR A 212 -9.30 -16.58 5.05
N ASN A 213 -8.55 -16.09 6.06
CA ASN A 213 -7.53 -16.80 6.84
C ASN A 213 -6.33 -17.28 6.01
N ASP A 214 -6.14 -16.70 4.86
CA ASP A 214 -4.97 -16.84 3.98
C ASP A 214 -4.90 -15.64 3.00
N TYR A 215 -3.90 -15.63 2.12
CA TYR A 215 -3.70 -14.58 1.12
C TYR A 215 -3.77 -15.10 -0.32
N VAL A 216 -4.24 -16.33 -0.53
CA VAL A 216 -4.17 -17.04 -1.81
C VAL A 216 -5.55 -17.44 -2.34
N ASP A 217 -6.48 -17.81 -1.46
CA ASP A 217 -7.80 -18.39 -1.81
C ASP A 217 -8.79 -17.35 -2.34
N THR A 218 -8.69 -17.06 -3.64
CA THR A 218 -9.62 -16.13 -4.33
C THR A 218 -11.05 -16.65 -4.33
N ALA A 219 -11.27 -17.97 -4.34
CA ALA A 219 -12.61 -18.54 -4.35
C ALA A 219 -13.37 -18.25 -3.06
N LYS A 220 -12.70 -18.33 -1.91
CA LYS A 220 -13.26 -18.00 -0.61
C LYS A 220 -13.60 -16.52 -0.49
N ALA A 221 -12.70 -15.62 -0.93
CA ALA A 221 -12.97 -14.20 -0.94
C ALA A 221 -14.14 -13.85 -1.86
N LYS A 222 -14.27 -14.54 -3.00
CA LYS A 222 -15.41 -14.38 -3.91
C LYS A 222 -16.73 -14.82 -3.26
N GLU A 223 -16.74 -15.96 -2.59
CA GLU A 223 -17.92 -16.43 -1.82
C GLU A 223 -18.35 -15.37 -0.79
N TYR A 224 -17.40 -14.82 -0.04
CA TYR A 224 -17.67 -13.75 0.91
C TYR A 224 -18.21 -12.50 0.24
N GLY A 225 -17.62 -12.04 -0.85
CA GLY A 225 -18.08 -10.90 -1.62
C GLY A 225 -19.51 -11.09 -2.13
N LEU A 226 -19.83 -12.27 -2.66
CA LEU A 226 -21.18 -12.60 -3.13
C LEU A 226 -22.22 -12.51 -2.00
N SER A 227 -21.91 -13.07 -0.82
CA SER A 227 -22.80 -12.98 0.34
C SER A 227 -22.91 -11.54 0.88
N MET A 228 -21.80 -10.79 0.98
CA MET A 228 -21.81 -9.38 1.36
C MET A 228 -22.75 -8.56 0.47
N ILE A 229 -22.68 -8.74 -0.84
CA ILE A 229 -23.48 -7.98 -1.82
C ILE A 229 -24.95 -8.41 -1.79
N ASN A 230 -25.21 -9.72 -1.85
CA ASN A 230 -26.57 -10.22 -2.03
C ASN A 230 -27.37 -10.21 -0.72
N ASP A 231 -26.75 -10.63 0.39
CA ASP A 231 -27.44 -10.80 1.67
C ASP A 231 -27.38 -9.50 2.50
N ASN A 232 -26.21 -8.88 2.63
CA ASN A 232 -25.97 -7.72 3.50
C ASN A 232 -25.99 -6.37 2.79
N LYS A 233 -26.19 -6.36 1.46
CA LYS A 233 -26.34 -5.13 0.65
C LYS A 233 -25.09 -4.25 0.62
N CYS A 234 -23.92 -4.82 0.81
CA CYS A 234 -22.68 -4.08 0.61
C CYS A 234 -22.60 -3.61 -0.86
N ASP A 235 -22.33 -2.33 -1.06
CA ASP A 235 -22.20 -1.73 -2.38
C ASP A 235 -20.76 -1.28 -2.70
N ILE A 236 -19.88 -1.29 -1.70
CA ILE A 236 -18.44 -1.07 -1.85
C ILE A 236 -17.70 -2.11 -0.98
N ILE A 237 -16.77 -2.86 -1.56
CA ILE A 237 -15.96 -3.84 -0.83
C ILE A 237 -14.48 -3.47 -0.96
N TRP A 238 -13.79 -3.37 0.18
CA TRP A 238 -12.34 -3.24 0.20
C TRP A 238 -11.67 -4.60 0.43
N GLY A 239 -10.83 -5.02 -0.51
CA GLY A 239 -10.13 -6.30 -0.48
C GLY A 239 -8.71 -6.17 0.08
N VAL A 240 -8.52 -6.38 1.39
CA VAL A 240 -7.22 -6.29 2.07
C VAL A 240 -6.67 -7.69 2.34
N ALA A 241 -6.43 -8.45 1.28
CA ALA A 241 -6.11 -9.87 1.37
C ALA A 241 -5.13 -10.36 0.27
N GLY A 242 -4.27 -9.50 -0.24
CA GLY A 242 -3.33 -9.86 -1.31
C GLY A 242 -4.05 -10.50 -2.50
N ASN A 243 -3.52 -11.61 -3.04
CA ASN A 243 -4.15 -12.31 -4.15
C ASN A 243 -5.58 -12.78 -3.83
N ALA A 244 -5.86 -13.25 -2.62
CA ALA A 244 -7.21 -13.68 -2.23
C ALA A 244 -8.22 -12.54 -2.40
N GLY A 245 -7.84 -11.29 -2.09
CA GLY A 245 -8.69 -10.10 -2.23
C GLY A 245 -9.26 -9.88 -3.64
N ASN A 246 -8.57 -10.36 -4.67
CA ASN A 246 -9.03 -10.28 -6.06
C ASN A 246 -10.38 -11.00 -6.26
N GLY A 247 -10.67 -12.03 -5.45
CA GLY A 247 -11.96 -12.73 -5.47
C GLY A 247 -13.14 -11.82 -5.09
N ALA A 248 -12.93 -10.84 -4.20
CA ALA A 248 -13.99 -9.86 -3.87
C ALA A 248 -14.30 -8.93 -5.05
N ALA A 249 -13.29 -8.54 -5.84
CA ALA A 249 -13.50 -7.82 -7.09
C ALA A 249 -14.27 -8.65 -8.12
N GLU A 250 -13.98 -9.96 -8.21
CA GLU A 250 -14.74 -10.88 -9.07
C GLU A 250 -16.20 -11.00 -8.64
N ALA A 251 -16.50 -11.00 -7.34
CA ALA A 251 -17.88 -11.01 -6.83
C ALA A 251 -18.62 -9.72 -7.22
N ALA A 252 -17.97 -8.57 -7.12
CA ALA A 252 -18.54 -7.30 -7.56
C ALA A 252 -18.82 -7.31 -9.08
N LEU A 253 -17.90 -7.86 -9.89
CA LEU A 253 -18.11 -8.02 -11.33
C LEU A 253 -19.27 -8.96 -11.66
N GLU A 254 -19.33 -10.13 -11.00
CA GLU A 254 -20.36 -11.13 -11.26
C GLU A 254 -21.77 -10.61 -10.93
N THR A 255 -21.89 -9.88 -9.83
CA THR A 255 -23.18 -9.34 -9.40
C THR A 255 -23.60 -8.09 -10.17
N GLY A 256 -22.63 -7.27 -10.61
CA GLY A 256 -22.88 -5.96 -11.19
C GLY A 256 -23.62 -5.00 -10.25
N LYS A 257 -23.49 -5.19 -8.91
CA LYS A 257 -24.22 -4.44 -7.89
C LYS A 257 -23.34 -3.77 -6.85
N ALA A 258 -22.03 -3.87 -7.00
CA ALA A 258 -21.08 -3.31 -6.06
C ALA A 258 -19.83 -2.80 -6.78
N TRP A 259 -19.10 -1.95 -6.09
CA TRP A 259 -17.78 -1.46 -6.44
C TRP A 259 -16.71 -2.14 -5.59
N PHE A 260 -15.49 -2.08 -6.08
CA PHE A 260 -14.31 -2.59 -5.40
C PHE A 260 -13.34 -1.46 -5.05
N ILE A 261 -12.65 -1.59 -3.93
CA ILE A 261 -11.48 -0.80 -3.57
C ILE A 261 -10.29 -1.75 -3.51
N GLY A 262 -9.23 -1.42 -4.23
CA GLY A 262 -7.98 -2.17 -4.27
C GLY A 262 -7.08 -1.88 -3.07
N VAL A 263 -5.99 -2.67 -2.94
CA VAL A 263 -5.01 -2.53 -1.85
C VAL A 263 -3.58 -2.65 -2.36
N ASP A 264 -2.64 -2.04 -1.65
CA ASP A 264 -1.18 -2.04 -1.83
C ASP A 264 -0.71 -1.39 -3.13
N SER A 265 -1.26 -1.80 -4.26
CA SER A 265 -0.96 -1.28 -5.61
C SER A 265 -2.17 -0.61 -6.24
N ASP A 266 -1.96 0.20 -7.27
CA ASP A 266 -3.05 0.71 -8.11
C ASP A 266 -3.66 -0.44 -8.93
N GLN A 267 -4.67 -1.09 -8.36
CA GLN A 267 -5.28 -2.26 -8.96
C GLN A 267 -6.14 -1.93 -10.19
N GLU A 268 -6.52 -0.67 -10.41
CA GLU A 268 -7.10 -0.25 -11.69
C GLU A 268 -6.11 -0.41 -12.86
N LEU A 269 -4.79 -0.31 -12.59
CA LEU A 269 -3.75 -0.54 -13.59
C LEU A 269 -3.35 -2.01 -13.73
N THR A 270 -3.41 -2.79 -12.64
CA THR A 270 -2.93 -4.17 -12.64
C THR A 270 -4.00 -5.19 -12.99
N PHE A 271 -5.28 -4.83 -12.88
CA PHE A 271 -6.41 -5.65 -13.29
C PHE A 271 -6.63 -5.62 -14.81
N GLY A 272 -7.31 -6.66 -15.32
CA GLY A 272 -7.92 -6.61 -16.67
C GLY A 272 -9.07 -5.59 -16.72
N ALA A 273 -9.45 -5.20 -17.94
CA ALA A 273 -10.38 -4.09 -18.20
C ALA A 273 -11.70 -4.17 -17.41
N ASP A 274 -12.27 -5.37 -17.25
CA ASP A 274 -13.56 -5.55 -16.59
C ASP A 274 -13.47 -5.28 -15.07
N LEU A 275 -12.44 -5.77 -14.39
CA LEU A 275 -12.20 -5.51 -12.98
C LEU A 275 -11.73 -4.08 -12.75
N ALA A 276 -10.89 -3.55 -13.63
CA ALA A 276 -10.45 -2.15 -13.57
C ALA A 276 -11.64 -1.19 -13.62
N ALA A 277 -12.64 -1.48 -14.47
CA ALA A 277 -13.81 -0.62 -14.64
C ALA A 277 -14.70 -0.49 -13.39
N LEU A 278 -14.63 -1.46 -12.47
CA LEU A 278 -15.39 -1.45 -11.21
C LEU A 278 -14.52 -1.13 -9.98
N THR A 279 -13.23 -0.89 -10.15
CA THR A 279 -12.33 -0.48 -9.07
C THR A 279 -12.39 1.04 -8.91
N LEU A 280 -13.05 1.52 -7.84
CA LEU A 280 -13.22 2.98 -7.61
C LEU A 280 -11.91 3.70 -7.31
N THR A 281 -11.05 3.03 -6.57
CA THR A 281 -9.73 3.52 -6.13
C THR A 281 -8.93 2.35 -5.57
N SER A 282 -7.70 2.60 -5.18
CA SER A 282 -6.89 1.67 -4.38
C SER A 282 -6.23 2.39 -3.23
N GLY A 283 -6.26 1.76 -2.05
CA GLY A 283 -5.43 2.16 -0.92
C GLY A 283 -4.01 1.63 -1.13
N LEU A 284 -3.05 2.53 -1.24
CA LEU A 284 -1.67 2.20 -1.58
C LEU A 284 -0.82 1.96 -0.33
N LYS A 285 -0.14 0.82 -0.28
CA LYS A 285 1.01 0.56 0.59
C LYS A 285 2.24 0.49 -0.33
N ASN A 286 2.95 1.60 -0.44
CA ASN A 286 3.97 1.83 -1.46
C ASN A 286 5.30 1.13 -1.14
N ILE A 287 5.30 -0.21 -1.03
CA ILE A 287 6.49 -1.00 -0.68
C ILE A 287 7.61 -0.78 -1.67
N GLY A 288 7.32 -0.76 -2.97
CA GLY A 288 8.32 -0.47 -4.00
C GLY A 288 9.00 0.88 -3.81
N ASN A 289 8.23 1.93 -3.49
CA ASN A 289 8.78 3.26 -3.22
C ASN A 289 9.63 3.29 -1.95
N SER A 290 9.29 2.52 -0.91
CA SER A 290 10.09 2.43 0.30
C SER A 290 11.45 1.75 0.05
N LEU A 291 11.50 0.77 -0.84
CA LEU A 291 12.75 0.14 -1.26
C LEU A 291 13.59 1.10 -2.12
N ILE A 292 12.97 1.85 -3.05
CA ILE A 292 13.67 2.90 -3.80
C ILE A 292 14.23 3.94 -2.84
N TRP A 293 13.43 4.42 -1.90
CA TRP A 293 13.85 5.36 -0.85
C TRP A 293 15.07 4.84 -0.06
N PHE A 294 15.06 3.56 0.33
CA PHE A 294 16.22 2.97 1.03
C PHE A 294 17.50 3.08 0.23
N PHE A 295 17.47 2.76 -1.06
CA PHE A 295 18.65 2.89 -1.91
C PHE A 295 19.06 4.35 -2.15
N ASP A 296 18.10 5.29 -2.21
CA ASP A 296 18.40 6.74 -2.28
C ASP A 296 19.08 7.24 -1.01
N GLU A 297 18.64 6.77 0.16
CA GLU A 297 19.29 7.07 1.44
C GLU A 297 20.69 6.47 1.52
N LEU A 298 20.86 5.24 1.04
CA LEU A 298 22.14 4.56 1.02
C LEU A 298 23.16 5.30 0.12
N ASP A 299 22.75 5.72 -1.08
CA ASP A 299 23.58 6.51 -2.00
C ASP A 299 23.94 7.88 -1.41
N ALA A 300 23.07 8.44 -0.58
CA ALA A 300 23.33 9.66 0.19
C ALA A 300 24.19 9.43 1.46
N GLY A 301 24.68 8.19 1.68
CA GLY A 301 25.53 7.82 2.82
C GLY A 301 24.77 7.68 4.14
N ARG A 302 23.44 7.58 4.12
CA ARG A 302 22.60 7.39 5.30
C ARG A 302 22.21 5.93 5.44
N THR A 303 22.25 5.41 6.66
CA THR A 303 21.90 4.01 6.96
C THR A 303 21.04 3.96 8.22
N TYR A 304 20.18 2.96 8.29
CA TYR A 304 19.18 2.78 9.35
C TYR A 304 19.23 1.37 9.95
N TRP A 305 20.40 0.73 9.92
CA TRP A 305 20.56 -0.63 10.43
C TRP A 305 20.26 -0.73 11.93
N GLY A 306 19.56 -1.78 12.31
CA GLY A 306 19.12 -2.02 13.69
C GLY A 306 17.93 -1.14 14.11
N THR A 307 17.28 -0.43 13.17
CA THR A 307 16.18 0.48 13.49
C THR A 307 14.92 0.17 12.69
N GLU A 308 13.83 0.84 13.06
CA GLU A 308 12.59 0.91 12.31
C GLU A 308 12.48 2.25 11.58
N VAL A 309 11.95 2.20 10.36
CA VAL A 309 11.47 3.38 9.64
C VAL A 309 10.00 3.17 9.33
N SER A 310 9.15 3.95 9.98
CA SER A 310 7.69 3.91 9.78
C SER A 310 7.27 4.94 8.75
N LEU A 311 6.63 4.49 7.67
CA LEU A 311 6.31 5.27 6.49
C LEU A 311 4.79 5.51 6.40
N GLY A 312 4.39 6.76 6.52
CA GLY A 312 3.00 7.20 6.48
C GLY A 312 2.66 7.98 5.20
N LEU A 313 1.57 8.75 5.28
CA LEU A 313 1.14 9.67 4.22
C LEU A 313 2.22 10.72 3.91
N LYS A 314 2.90 11.22 4.94
CA LYS A 314 3.92 12.26 4.81
C LYS A 314 5.12 11.78 3.99
N GLU A 315 5.55 10.57 4.21
CA GLU A 315 6.69 9.94 3.53
C GLU A 315 6.28 9.32 2.18
N GLY A 316 4.99 9.35 1.83
CA GLY A 316 4.47 8.67 0.65
C GLY A 316 4.52 7.14 0.75
N GLY A 317 4.70 6.60 1.97
CA GLY A 317 4.67 5.16 2.23
C GLY A 317 3.27 4.56 2.12
N VAL A 318 2.26 5.36 2.35
CA VAL A 318 0.85 5.00 2.11
C VAL A 318 0.13 6.15 1.40
N GLY A 319 -1.01 5.85 0.77
CA GLY A 319 -1.82 6.85 0.07
C GLY A 319 -3.08 6.25 -0.56
N ILE A 320 -3.79 7.04 -1.33
CA ILE A 320 -4.97 6.62 -2.10
C ILE A 320 -4.85 7.09 -3.55
N VAL A 321 -5.25 6.26 -4.50
CA VAL A 321 -5.33 6.66 -5.92
C VAL A 321 -6.44 7.68 -6.11
N LYS A 322 -6.15 8.82 -6.77
CA LYS A 322 -7.11 9.95 -6.92
C LYS A 322 -7.41 10.33 -8.37
N ASP A 323 -6.85 9.61 -9.32
CA ASP A 323 -7.13 9.78 -10.75
C ASP A 323 -8.17 8.76 -11.26
N LYS A 324 -8.32 8.61 -12.55
CA LYS A 324 -9.17 7.61 -13.24
C LYS A 324 -10.59 7.50 -12.64
N ASN A 325 -10.97 6.33 -12.12
CA ASN A 325 -12.32 6.09 -11.59
C ASN A 325 -12.62 6.93 -10.35
N PHE A 326 -11.64 7.16 -9.47
CA PHE A 326 -11.81 8.09 -8.36
C PHE A 326 -12.24 9.48 -8.88
N ALA A 327 -11.47 10.06 -9.80
CA ALA A 327 -11.77 11.38 -10.37
C ALA A 327 -13.06 11.40 -11.20
N LYS A 328 -13.44 10.27 -11.78
CA LYS A 328 -14.65 10.13 -12.60
C LYS A 328 -15.93 10.06 -11.78
N TYR A 329 -15.92 9.39 -10.64
CA TYR A 329 -17.12 9.07 -9.88
C TYR A 329 -17.26 9.87 -8.58
N ALA A 330 -16.16 10.34 -7.99
CA ALA A 330 -16.23 11.17 -6.79
C ALA A 330 -16.75 12.59 -7.12
N SER A 331 -17.71 13.06 -6.34
CA SER A 331 -18.15 14.45 -6.42
C SER A 331 -17.03 15.41 -5.96
N GLU A 332 -17.09 16.67 -6.37
CA GLU A 332 -16.15 17.70 -5.87
C GLU A 332 -16.13 17.77 -4.33
N ALA A 333 -17.29 17.57 -3.69
CA ALA A 333 -17.39 17.52 -2.24
C ALA A 333 -16.66 16.31 -1.65
N THR A 334 -16.78 15.12 -2.28
CA THR A 334 -16.06 13.91 -1.88
C THR A 334 -14.55 14.09 -2.03
N VAL A 335 -14.09 14.63 -3.16
CA VAL A 335 -12.67 14.92 -3.41
C VAL A 335 -12.11 15.88 -2.34
N ALA A 336 -12.83 16.96 -2.04
CA ALA A 336 -12.44 17.93 -1.01
C ALA A 336 -12.40 17.31 0.39
N ALA A 337 -13.37 16.45 0.73
CA ALA A 337 -13.43 15.81 2.04
C ALA A 337 -12.29 14.79 2.23
N VAL A 338 -11.96 14.00 1.19
CA VAL A 338 -10.81 13.07 1.22
C VAL A 338 -9.50 13.85 1.39
N ALA A 339 -9.31 14.95 0.65
CA ALA A 339 -8.13 15.80 0.81
C ALA A 339 -8.05 16.43 2.21
N ALA A 340 -9.17 16.84 2.79
CA ALA A 340 -9.22 17.35 4.15
C ALA A 340 -8.90 16.27 5.20
N ALA A 341 -9.34 15.02 4.98
CA ALA A 341 -9.03 13.88 5.84
C ALA A 341 -7.53 13.56 5.84
N GLU A 342 -6.90 13.52 4.65
CA GLU A 342 -5.44 13.37 4.55
C GLU A 342 -4.70 14.50 5.26
N GLN A 343 -5.11 15.76 5.02
CA GLN A 343 -4.47 16.91 5.64
C GLN A 343 -4.60 16.87 7.17
N ALA A 344 -5.75 16.45 7.68
CA ALA A 344 -5.98 16.33 9.13
C ALA A 344 -5.07 15.28 9.79
N VAL A 345 -4.77 14.17 9.09
CA VAL A 345 -3.79 13.18 9.55
C VAL A 345 -2.37 13.75 9.46
N LEU A 346 -2.02 14.41 8.36
CA LEU A 346 -0.69 15.04 8.17
C LEU A 346 -0.39 16.10 9.22
N ASP A 347 -1.39 16.92 9.60
CA ASP A 347 -1.26 17.98 10.59
C ASP A 347 -1.36 17.46 12.03
N GLY A 348 -1.69 16.16 12.22
CA GLY A 348 -1.88 15.55 13.53
C GLY A 348 -3.16 16.01 14.25
N THR A 349 -4.09 16.70 13.56
CA THR A 349 -5.41 17.06 14.12
C THR A 349 -6.34 15.87 14.22
N VAL A 350 -6.10 14.84 13.39
CA VAL A 350 -6.67 13.51 13.54
C VAL A 350 -5.53 12.53 13.84
N VAL A 351 -5.63 11.87 14.98
CA VAL A 351 -4.77 10.76 15.37
C VAL A 351 -5.58 9.48 15.17
N VAL A 352 -5.26 8.74 14.11
CA VAL A 352 -6.00 7.52 13.79
C VAL A 352 -5.62 6.43 14.80
N PRO A 353 -6.59 5.78 15.46
CA PRO A 353 -6.31 4.64 16.32
C PRO A 353 -5.59 3.53 15.58
N THR A 354 -4.89 2.65 16.32
CA THR A 354 -4.13 1.54 15.75
C THR A 354 -4.53 0.20 16.37
N ALA A 355 -4.36 -0.88 15.63
CA ALA A 355 -4.47 -2.26 16.11
C ALA A 355 -3.11 -2.84 16.52
N ILE A 356 -2.01 -2.06 16.43
CA ILE A 356 -0.64 -2.53 16.62
C ILE A 356 -0.04 -1.90 17.89
N GLY A 357 0.70 -2.71 18.65
CA GLY A 357 1.51 -2.26 19.77
C GLY A 357 0.75 -1.86 21.01
N GLU A 358 1.42 -1.07 21.88
CA GLU A 358 0.84 -0.59 23.14
C GLU A 358 -0.25 0.46 22.86
N GLY A 359 -1.42 0.27 23.45
CA GLY A 359 -2.57 1.15 23.22
C GLY A 359 -3.43 0.75 22.00
N ALA A 360 -3.20 -0.43 21.44
CA ALA A 360 -4.06 -0.98 20.39
C ALA A 360 -5.52 -1.04 20.83
N VAL A 361 -6.42 -0.71 19.91
CA VAL A 361 -7.87 -0.72 20.18
C VAL A 361 -8.40 -2.15 20.32
N ASP A 362 -9.49 -2.30 21.08
CA ASP A 362 -10.25 -3.56 21.10
C ASP A 362 -10.96 -3.73 19.74
N ILE A 363 -10.37 -4.58 18.90
CA ILE A 363 -10.86 -4.81 17.54
C ILE A 363 -12.25 -5.47 17.54
N ASN A 364 -12.58 -6.29 18.54
CA ASN A 364 -13.90 -6.93 18.62
C ASN A 364 -14.97 -5.89 18.96
N ALA A 365 -14.71 -5.03 19.93
CA ALA A 365 -15.62 -3.93 20.26
C ALA A 365 -15.81 -2.98 19.07
N LEU A 366 -14.76 -2.72 18.30
CA LEU A 366 -14.84 -1.88 17.09
C LEU A 366 -15.71 -2.54 16.01
N ARG A 367 -15.49 -3.82 15.71
CA ARG A 367 -16.32 -4.60 14.76
C ARG A 367 -17.77 -4.62 15.18
N ASP A 368 -18.06 -4.87 16.47
CA ASP A 368 -19.42 -4.90 17.00
C ASP A 368 -20.14 -3.55 16.85
N SER A 369 -19.40 -2.43 16.93
CA SER A 369 -19.96 -1.08 16.77
C SER A 369 -20.54 -0.79 15.37
N VAL A 370 -20.08 -1.53 14.35
CA VAL A 370 -20.48 -1.35 12.93
C VAL A 370 -21.16 -2.58 12.33
N LYS A 371 -21.42 -3.59 13.15
CA LYS A 371 -21.97 -4.86 12.69
C LYS A 371 -23.28 -4.68 11.94
N VAL A 372 -23.43 -5.39 10.81
CA VAL A 372 -24.71 -5.53 10.09
C VAL A 372 -25.67 -6.30 10.98
N ALA A 373 -26.90 -5.82 11.12
CA ALA A 373 -27.94 -6.54 11.83
C ALA A 373 -28.28 -7.83 11.06
N GLY A 374 -28.18 -8.98 11.72
CA GLY A 374 -28.55 -10.26 11.15
C GLY A 374 -30.06 -10.46 11.10
#